data_c103aa91b8b43e7ef927259874bb02b2
#
_entry.id   c103aa91b8b43e7ef927259874bb02b2
#
_cell.length_a   1.000
_cell.length_b   1.000
_cell.length_c   1.000
_cell.angle_alpha   90.00
_cell.angle_beta   90.00
_cell.angle_gamma   90.00
#
_symmetry.space_group_name_H-M   'P 1'
#
loop_
_entity.id
_entity.type
_entity.pdbx_description
1 polymer ?
#
loop_
_entity_poly.entity_id
_entity_poly.type
_entity_poly.pdbx_seq_one_letter_code
_entity_poly.pdbx_strand_id
1 'polypeptide(L)'
;MATLRKNPFTPTFGHASFAFAGRDEFIDDVIEELANQPGDPNRSTIFLGPRGAGKTVLMNAIAREASSMGWTNANAVARHGLLEDLMFALKTNSAHILGEQSPPQLTSIKVGPVGASRESPQESVPWRFRFQQIIEELNCQGVGVLFTIDEVNPECKELIDFISLFQLFVSEGRDVAMLLAGLPNMVSTLLESNYVSFVRRAFQLHLSTIPDEDIKDTFLSTITENERTIIAQSGL
;
A
#
# COMPACT_ATOMS: atom_id res chain seq x y z
N MET A 1 19.84 -36.37 13.35
CA MET A 1 19.27 -35.65 12.19
C MET A 1 19.55 -34.17 12.38
N ALA A 2 20.36 -33.56 11.54
CA ALA A 2 20.64 -32.13 11.64
C ALA A 2 19.37 -31.38 11.23
N THR A 3 18.74 -30.66 12.15
CA THR A 3 17.65 -29.74 11.88
C THR A 3 18.20 -28.65 10.97
N LEU A 4 17.74 -28.59 9.72
CA LEU A 4 18.04 -27.50 8.80
C LEU A 4 17.64 -26.19 9.48
N ARG A 5 18.62 -25.37 9.85
CA ARG A 5 18.39 -24.03 10.41
C ARG A 5 17.64 -23.21 9.37
N LYS A 6 16.45 -22.75 9.73
CA LYS A 6 15.66 -21.86 8.86
C LYS A 6 16.43 -20.55 8.69
N ASN A 7 16.63 -20.13 7.45
CA ASN A 7 17.27 -18.84 7.18
C ASN A 7 16.43 -17.72 7.80
N PRO A 8 16.97 -16.89 8.71
CA PRO A 8 16.22 -15.78 9.30
C PRO A 8 16.01 -14.63 8.31
N PHE A 9 16.78 -14.60 7.22
CA PHE A 9 16.64 -13.61 6.18
C PHE A 9 15.66 -14.10 5.12
N THR A 10 14.70 -13.27 4.76
CA THR A 10 13.71 -13.56 3.72
C THR A 10 14.15 -12.88 2.41
N PRO A 11 14.93 -13.53 1.53
CA PRO A 11 15.45 -12.92 0.30
C PRO A 11 14.39 -12.86 -0.81
N THR A 12 13.12 -12.68 -0.47
CA THR A 12 12.00 -12.63 -1.39
C THR A 12 11.53 -11.20 -1.61
N PHE A 13 11.22 -10.84 -2.85
CA PHE A 13 10.68 -9.52 -3.18
C PHE A 13 9.40 -9.22 -2.38
N GLY A 14 9.36 -8.04 -1.73
CA GLY A 14 8.16 -7.55 -1.04
C GLY A 14 7.86 -8.16 0.32
N HIS A 15 8.69 -9.06 0.83
CA HIS A 15 8.59 -9.51 2.23
C HIS A 15 9.41 -8.60 3.15
N ALA A 16 8.79 -8.18 4.24
CA ALA A 16 9.47 -7.42 5.27
C ALA A 16 10.55 -8.25 5.94
N SER A 17 11.74 -7.70 6.07
CA SER A 17 12.71 -8.17 7.06
C SER A 17 12.18 -7.90 8.46
N PHE A 18 12.60 -8.68 9.46
CA PHE A 18 12.22 -8.50 10.86
C PHE A 18 12.72 -7.17 11.47
N ALA A 19 13.57 -6.43 10.77
CA ALA A 19 14.07 -5.14 11.19
C ALA A 19 14.25 -4.21 9.97
N PHE A 20 13.84 -2.96 10.14
CA PHE A 20 13.86 -1.94 9.08
C PHE A 20 15.08 -1.02 9.18
N ALA A 21 16.24 -1.48 9.54
CA ALA A 21 17.52 -0.77 9.53
C ALA A 21 17.37 0.76 9.68
N GLY A 22 17.06 1.26 10.90
CA GLY A 22 16.95 2.68 11.20
C GLY A 22 15.73 3.40 10.60
N ARG A 23 14.67 2.67 10.22
CA ARG A 23 13.45 3.26 9.61
C ARG A 23 12.16 3.03 10.41
N ASP A 24 12.28 2.46 11.60
CA ASP A 24 11.12 2.21 12.47
C ASP A 24 10.44 3.52 12.85
N GLU A 25 11.20 4.59 13.12
CA GLU A 25 10.65 5.93 13.40
C GLU A 25 9.74 6.44 12.28
N PHE A 26 10.08 6.19 11.01
CA PHE A 26 9.24 6.62 9.90
C PHE A 26 7.93 5.82 9.79
N ILE A 27 7.94 4.57 10.20
CA ILE A 27 6.71 3.78 10.27
C ILE A 27 5.82 4.35 11.36
N ASP A 28 6.39 4.60 12.53
CA ASP A 28 5.67 5.15 13.68
C ASP A 28 5.07 6.53 13.35
N ASP A 29 5.84 7.42 12.72
CA ASP A 29 5.37 8.74 12.27
C ASP A 29 4.16 8.63 11.34
N VAL A 30 4.23 7.77 10.30
CA VAL A 30 3.11 7.59 9.37
C VAL A 30 1.90 6.96 10.06
N ILE A 31 2.12 6.01 10.96
CA ILE A 31 1.04 5.37 11.72
C ILE A 31 0.37 6.38 12.67
N GLU A 32 1.14 7.26 13.31
CA GLU A 32 0.59 8.34 14.13
C GLU A 32 -0.27 9.29 13.27
N GLU A 33 0.17 9.63 12.06
CA GLU A 33 -0.62 10.44 11.12
C GLU A 33 -1.94 9.75 10.71
N LEU A 34 -1.98 8.41 10.60
CA LEU A 34 -3.23 7.69 10.36
C LEU A 34 -4.22 7.81 11.52
N ALA A 35 -3.74 7.99 12.74
CA ALA A 35 -4.58 8.18 13.92
C ALA A 35 -5.17 9.61 14.03
N ASN A 36 -4.69 10.58 13.22
CA ASN A 36 -5.22 11.92 13.13
C ASN A 36 -6.69 11.94 12.65
N GLN A 37 -7.31 13.13 12.65
CA GLN A 37 -8.70 13.25 12.21
C GLN A 37 -8.88 12.97 10.71
N PRO A 38 -10.01 12.36 10.30
CA PRO A 38 -10.35 12.20 8.89
C PRO A 38 -10.27 13.53 8.12
N GLY A 39 -9.74 13.47 6.89
CA GLY A 39 -9.55 14.65 6.06
C GLY A 39 -8.27 15.43 6.32
N ASP A 40 -7.38 14.99 7.24
CA ASP A 40 -6.08 15.60 7.44
C ASP A 40 -5.19 15.43 6.18
N PRO A 41 -4.68 16.51 5.57
CA PRO A 41 -3.79 16.42 4.42
C PRO A 41 -2.47 15.67 4.70
N ASN A 42 -2.06 15.61 5.97
CA ASN A 42 -0.83 14.92 6.38
C ASN A 42 -0.93 13.41 6.25
N ARG A 43 -2.15 12.85 6.11
CA ARG A 43 -2.37 11.44 5.80
C ARG A 43 -1.95 11.06 4.36
N SER A 44 -1.12 11.89 3.75
CA SER A 44 -0.53 11.63 2.43
C SER A 44 0.98 11.73 2.51
N THR A 45 1.66 10.64 2.18
CA THR A 45 3.14 10.56 2.22
C THR A 45 3.69 10.13 0.87
N ILE A 46 4.79 10.76 0.46
CA ILE A 46 5.52 10.41 -0.76
C ILE A 46 6.92 9.93 -0.39
N PHE A 47 7.22 8.70 -0.73
CA PHE A 47 8.55 8.11 -0.59
C PHE A 47 9.39 8.36 -1.84
N LEU A 48 10.45 9.14 -1.71
CA LEU A 48 11.38 9.44 -2.78
C LEU A 48 12.71 8.70 -2.55
N GLY A 49 13.26 8.11 -3.59
CA GLY A 49 14.58 7.48 -3.46
C GLY A 49 14.94 6.64 -4.67
N PRO A 50 16.20 6.25 -4.80
CA PRO A 50 16.66 5.40 -5.91
C PRO A 50 16.01 4.02 -5.87
N ARG A 51 16.18 3.24 -6.94
CA ARG A 51 15.79 1.82 -6.94
C ARG A 51 16.59 1.07 -5.87
N GLY A 52 15.94 0.13 -5.19
CA GLY A 52 16.56 -0.62 -4.10
C GLY A 52 16.64 0.12 -2.76
N ALA A 53 16.16 1.37 -2.66
CA ALA A 53 16.13 2.11 -1.40
C ALA A 53 15.10 1.57 -0.37
N GLY A 54 14.39 0.49 -0.67
CA GLY A 54 13.44 -0.14 0.25
C GLY A 54 12.06 0.52 0.33
N LYS A 55 11.69 1.40 -0.63
CA LYS A 55 10.39 2.10 -0.65
C LYS A 55 9.20 1.14 -0.56
N THR A 56 9.16 0.14 -1.42
CA THR A 56 8.09 -0.89 -1.46
C THR A 56 8.00 -1.68 -0.16
N VAL A 57 9.15 -2.01 0.44
CA VAL A 57 9.22 -2.75 1.71
C VAL A 57 8.66 -1.91 2.84
N LEU A 58 9.01 -0.63 2.89
CA LEU A 58 8.51 0.32 3.88
C LEU A 58 6.99 0.53 3.75
N MET A 59 6.49 0.75 2.54
CA MET A 59 5.05 0.88 2.28
C MET A 59 4.27 -0.37 2.72
N ASN A 60 4.80 -1.56 2.44
CA ASN A 60 4.18 -2.82 2.85
C ASN A 60 4.19 -3.00 4.38
N ALA A 61 5.20 -2.49 5.08
CA ALA A 61 5.25 -2.52 6.53
C ALA A 61 4.18 -1.61 7.13
N ILE A 62 4.08 -0.37 6.64
CA ILE A 62 3.06 0.59 7.05
C ILE A 62 1.65 0.03 6.77
N ALA A 63 1.43 -0.56 5.60
CA ALA A 63 0.14 -1.15 5.25
C ALA A 63 -0.26 -2.31 6.19
N ARG A 64 0.70 -3.11 6.66
CA ARG A 64 0.45 -4.17 7.65
C ARG A 64 0.12 -3.59 9.02
N GLU A 65 0.87 -2.59 9.45
CA GLU A 65 0.61 -1.94 10.73
C GLU A 65 -0.75 -1.24 10.73
N ALA A 66 -1.09 -0.50 9.67
CA ALA A 66 -2.40 0.08 9.47
C ALA A 66 -3.52 -0.98 9.52
N SER A 67 -3.29 -2.15 8.93
CA SER A 67 -4.26 -3.26 9.00
C SER A 67 -4.45 -3.78 10.44
N SER A 68 -3.40 -3.77 11.27
CA SER A 68 -3.50 -4.13 12.69
C SER A 68 -4.36 -3.14 13.48
N MET A 69 -4.44 -1.88 13.03
CA MET A 69 -5.28 -0.83 13.58
C MET A 69 -6.72 -0.84 13.03
N GLY A 70 -7.06 -1.80 12.18
CA GLY A 70 -8.40 -1.93 11.61
C GLY A 70 -8.60 -1.16 10.30
N TRP A 71 -7.54 -0.65 9.67
CA TRP A 71 -7.61 -0.10 8.33
C TRP A 71 -7.64 -1.20 7.28
N THR A 72 -8.34 -0.97 6.17
CA THR A 72 -8.18 -1.79 4.96
C THR A 72 -7.19 -1.12 4.01
N ASN A 73 -6.47 -1.90 3.21
CA ASN A 73 -5.51 -1.36 2.27
C ASN A 73 -5.83 -1.77 0.83
N ALA A 74 -5.49 -0.87 -0.12
CA ALA A 74 -5.52 -1.14 -1.55
C ALA A 74 -4.20 -0.74 -2.17
N ASN A 75 -3.51 -1.70 -2.79
CA ASN A 75 -2.18 -1.51 -3.34
C ASN A 75 -2.17 -1.69 -4.86
N ALA A 76 -1.41 -0.84 -5.54
CA ALA A 76 -1.22 -0.92 -6.99
C ALA A 76 0.11 -0.29 -7.43
N VAL A 77 0.42 -0.44 -8.72
CA VAL A 77 1.55 0.20 -9.39
C VAL A 77 1.03 1.25 -10.37
N ALA A 78 1.69 2.41 -10.46
CA ALA A 78 1.27 3.51 -11.32
C ALA A 78 1.50 3.20 -12.81
N ARG A 79 0.63 2.40 -13.38
CA ARG A 79 0.60 1.98 -14.79
C ARG A 79 -0.84 1.92 -15.31
N HIS A 80 -1.01 1.61 -16.59
CA HIS A 80 -2.33 1.31 -17.14
C HIS A 80 -2.99 0.15 -16.38
N GLY A 81 -4.26 0.31 -16.01
CA GLY A 81 -5.00 -0.62 -15.14
C GLY A 81 -4.89 -0.30 -13.64
N LEU A 82 -4.29 0.85 -13.27
CA LEU A 82 -4.16 1.27 -11.87
C LEU A 82 -5.51 1.29 -11.13
N LEU A 83 -6.54 1.84 -11.77
CA LEU A 83 -7.86 1.98 -11.13
C LEU A 83 -8.53 0.63 -10.89
N GLU A 84 -8.38 -0.29 -11.84
CA GLU A 84 -8.87 -1.67 -11.74
C GLU A 84 -8.10 -2.42 -10.64
N ASP A 85 -6.78 -2.29 -10.60
CA ASP A 85 -5.93 -2.93 -9.59
C ASP A 85 -6.29 -2.44 -8.17
N LEU A 86 -6.45 -1.12 -7.98
CA LEU A 86 -6.88 -0.53 -6.69
C LEU A 86 -8.28 -1.00 -6.29
N MET A 87 -9.23 -1.01 -7.23
CA MET A 87 -10.59 -1.46 -6.97
C MET A 87 -10.64 -2.94 -6.60
N PHE A 88 -9.87 -3.76 -7.31
CA PHE A 88 -9.77 -5.20 -7.03
C PHE A 88 -9.16 -5.44 -5.64
N ALA A 89 -8.05 -4.77 -5.32
CA ALA A 89 -7.40 -4.88 -4.03
C ALA A 89 -8.33 -4.42 -2.89
N LEU A 90 -9.01 -3.28 -3.07
CA LEU A 90 -9.95 -2.75 -2.08
C LEU A 90 -11.08 -3.74 -1.81
N LYS A 91 -11.75 -4.25 -2.84
CA LYS A 91 -12.83 -5.24 -2.69
C LYS A 91 -12.35 -6.53 -2.04
N THR A 92 -11.18 -7.03 -2.45
CA THR A 92 -10.63 -8.28 -1.92
C THR A 92 -10.31 -8.15 -0.43
N ASN A 93 -9.67 -7.06 -0.04
CA ASN A 93 -9.24 -6.85 1.34
C ASN A 93 -10.38 -6.45 2.28
N SER A 94 -11.45 -5.85 1.75
CA SER A 94 -12.63 -5.45 2.54
C SER A 94 -13.81 -6.44 2.47
N ALA A 95 -13.72 -7.51 1.70
CA ALA A 95 -14.81 -8.47 1.49
C ALA A 95 -15.40 -9.01 2.80
N HIS A 96 -14.55 -9.29 3.79
CA HIS A 96 -14.97 -9.80 5.11
C HIS A 96 -15.71 -8.74 5.94
N ILE A 97 -15.47 -7.45 5.68
CA ILE A 97 -16.11 -6.31 6.35
C ILE A 97 -17.46 -6.02 5.69
N LEU A 98 -17.49 -6.00 4.36
CA LEU A 98 -18.68 -5.70 3.56
C LEU A 98 -19.69 -6.85 3.50
N GLY A 99 -19.39 -8.00 4.12
CA GLY A 99 -20.28 -9.17 4.10
C GLY A 99 -20.42 -9.82 2.72
N GLU A 100 -19.59 -9.46 1.77
CA GLU A 100 -19.55 -10.10 0.46
C GLU A 100 -18.94 -11.50 0.60
N GLN A 101 -19.72 -12.53 0.27
CA GLN A 101 -19.22 -13.91 0.21
C GLN A 101 -18.23 -14.02 -0.95
N SER A 102 -16.95 -14.13 -0.63
CA SER A 102 -15.78 -14.44 -1.49
C SER A 102 -15.70 -13.65 -2.81
N PRO A 103 -14.53 -13.08 -3.14
CA PRO A 103 -14.35 -12.46 -4.45
C PRO A 103 -14.76 -13.48 -5.52
N PRO A 104 -15.38 -13.03 -6.63
CA PRO A 104 -15.72 -13.95 -7.70
C PRO A 104 -14.42 -14.66 -8.11
N GLN A 105 -14.33 -15.94 -7.78
CA GLN A 105 -13.26 -16.78 -8.31
C GLN A 105 -13.28 -16.55 -9.81
N LEU A 106 -12.13 -16.23 -10.39
CA LEU A 106 -11.90 -16.31 -11.84
C LEU A 106 -12.23 -17.76 -12.26
N THR A 107 -13.52 -18.05 -12.37
CA THR A 107 -14.01 -19.29 -12.92
C THR A 107 -13.59 -19.29 -14.36
N SER A 108 -12.48 -20.02 -14.61
CA SER A 108 -12.08 -20.60 -15.88
C SER A 108 -12.82 -20.03 -17.09
N ILE A 109 -12.05 -19.37 -17.96
CA ILE A 109 -12.42 -19.10 -19.33
C ILE A 109 -12.99 -20.40 -19.91
N LYS A 110 -14.32 -20.53 -19.90
CA LYS A 110 -14.99 -21.49 -20.76
C LYS A 110 -14.86 -20.96 -22.17
N VAL A 111 -13.88 -21.49 -22.89
CA VAL A 111 -13.82 -21.38 -24.35
C VAL A 111 -15.05 -22.14 -24.87
N GLY A 112 -16.12 -21.40 -25.09
CA GLY A 112 -17.32 -21.86 -25.78
C GLY A 112 -17.48 -21.08 -27.08
N PRO A 113 -18.05 -21.67 -28.14
CA PRO A 113 -18.07 -21.06 -29.46
C PRO A 113 -19.00 -19.84 -29.49
N VAL A 114 -18.44 -18.77 -30.01
CA VAL A 114 -19.01 -17.57 -30.63
C VAL A 114 -20.53 -17.36 -30.46
N GLY A 115 -20.85 -16.26 -29.77
CA GLY A 115 -22.16 -15.61 -29.93
C GLY A 115 -22.94 -15.36 -28.64
N ALA A 116 -22.64 -14.31 -27.99
CA ALA A 116 -23.45 -13.41 -27.17
C ALA A 116 -22.61 -12.83 -26.02
N SER A 117 -22.02 -11.67 -26.25
CA SER A 117 -21.51 -10.80 -25.17
C SER A 117 -22.72 -10.38 -24.33
N ARG A 118 -22.97 -11.06 -23.24
CA ARG A 118 -23.75 -10.50 -22.15
C ARG A 118 -22.81 -9.61 -21.36
N GLU A 119 -22.81 -8.33 -21.70
CA GLU A 119 -22.27 -7.29 -20.83
C GLU A 119 -23.00 -7.40 -19.48
N SER A 120 -22.24 -7.68 -18.44
CA SER A 120 -22.77 -7.66 -17.08
C SER A 120 -23.23 -6.24 -16.75
N PRO A 121 -24.39 -6.02 -16.13
CA PRO A 121 -24.92 -4.68 -15.82
C PRO A 121 -23.97 -3.82 -14.95
N GLN A 122 -22.92 -4.39 -14.39
CA GLN A 122 -21.93 -3.68 -13.57
C GLN A 122 -20.94 -2.82 -14.36
N GLU A 123 -20.78 -3.00 -15.68
CA GLU A 123 -19.84 -2.21 -16.51
C GLU A 123 -20.32 -0.79 -16.81
N SER A 124 -21.60 -0.46 -16.56
CA SER A 124 -22.15 0.86 -16.83
C SER A 124 -21.93 1.90 -15.72
N VAL A 125 -21.54 1.48 -14.52
CA VAL A 125 -21.34 2.41 -13.38
C VAL A 125 -19.95 3.02 -13.43
N PRO A 126 -19.82 4.38 -13.44
CA PRO A 126 -18.52 5.04 -13.46
C PRO A 126 -17.61 4.57 -12.31
N TRP A 127 -16.35 4.35 -12.58
CA TRP A 127 -15.38 3.86 -11.59
C TRP A 127 -15.31 4.76 -10.34
N ARG A 128 -15.44 6.08 -10.50
CA ARG A 128 -15.46 7.04 -9.38
C ARG A 128 -16.59 6.75 -8.40
N PHE A 129 -17.77 6.46 -8.90
CA PHE A 129 -18.95 6.16 -8.09
C PHE A 129 -18.77 4.84 -7.31
N ARG A 130 -18.14 3.84 -7.93
CA ARG A 130 -17.82 2.57 -7.25
C ARG A 130 -16.86 2.77 -6.08
N PHE A 131 -15.82 3.58 -6.25
CA PHE A 131 -14.91 3.92 -5.17
C PHE A 131 -15.63 4.66 -4.05
N GLN A 132 -16.45 5.66 -4.39
CA GLN A 132 -17.22 6.43 -3.40
C GLN A 132 -18.12 5.53 -2.56
N GLN A 133 -18.89 4.62 -3.19
CA GLN A 133 -19.75 3.69 -2.47
C GLN A 133 -18.99 2.81 -1.49
N ILE A 134 -17.91 2.18 -1.92
CA ILE A 134 -17.14 1.26 -1.08
C ILE A 134 -16.51 2.02 0.09
N ILE A 135 -15.90 3.19 -0.17
CA ILE A 135 -15.27 3.99 0.88
C ILE A 135 -16.31 4.49 1.88
N GLU A 136 -17.47 4.94 1.41
CA GLU A 136 -18.54 5.35 2.28
C GLU A 136 -19.03 4.22 3.19
N GLU A 137 -19.22 3.04 2.64
CA GLU A 137 -19.63 1.86 3.39
C GLU A 137 -18.60 1.43 4.44
N LEU A 138 -17.30 1.44 4.09
CA LEU A 138 -16.22 1.14 5.01
C LEU A 138 -16.13 2.19 6.13
N ASN A 139 -16.16 3.47 5.78
CA ASN A 139 -16.09 4.55 6.77
C ASN A 139 -17.33 4.55 7.70
N CYS A 140 -18.52 4.20 7.22
CA CYS A 140 -19.70 4.01 8.07
C CYS A 140 -19.52 2.90 9.11
N GLN A 141 -18.66 1.92 8.85
CA GLN A 141 -18.28 0.87 9.78
C GLN A 141 -17.05 1.22 10.64
N GLY A 142 -16.54 2.46 10.53
CA GLY A 142 -15.36 2.92 11.25
C GLY A 142 -14.03 2.38 10.69
N VAL A 143 -14.03 1.94 9.44
CA VAL A 143 -12.84 1.38 8.78
C VAL A 143 -12.24 2.42 7.85
N GLY A 144 -10.99 2.83 8.11
CA GLY A 144 -10.21 3.69 7.23
C GLY A 144 -9.65 2.91 6.04
N VAL A 145 -9.33 3.64 4.97
CA VAL A 145 -8.77 3.05 3.73
C VAL A 145 -7.41 3.65 3.42
N LEU A 146 -6.39 2.80 3.38
CA LEU A 146 -5.02 3.17 2.99
C LEU A 146 -4.75 2.75 1.54
N PHE A 147 -4.47 3.71 0.68
CA PHE A 147 -4.03 3.47 -0.69
C PHE A 147 -2.51 3.51 -0.76
N THR A 148 -1.90 2.48 -1.34
CA THR A 148 -0.45 2.45 -1.58
C THR A 148 -0.17 2.30 -3.07
N ILE A 149 0.51 3.29 -3.67
CA ILE A 149 0.80 3.31 -5.11
C ILE A 149 2.30 3.41 -5.31
N ASP A 150 2.88 2.35 -5.86
CA ASP A 150 4.32 2.27 -6.15
C ASP A 150 4.63 2.69 -7.60
N GLU A 151 5.90 2.96 -7.85
CA GLU A 151 6.45 3.33 -9.16
C GLU A 151 5.72 4.54 -9.80
N VAL A 152 5.54 5.62 -9.02
CA VAL A 152 4.92 6.87 -9.52
C VAL A 152 5.42 7.22 -10.91
N ASN A 153 4.48 7.33 -11.86
CA ASN A 153 4.71 7.71 -13.23
C ASN A 153 3.79 8.90 -13.60
N PRO A 154 4.35 10.10 -13.89
CA PRO A 154 3.56 11.29 -14.22
C PRO A 154 2.79 11.15 -15.55
N GLU A 155 3.15 10.21 -16.42
CA GLU A 155 2.43 9.93 -17.66
C GLU A 155 1.20 9.04 -17.46
N CYS A 156 1.06 8.42 -16.29
CA CYS A 156 -0.09 7.60 -15.96
C CYS A 156 -1.32 8.47 -15.69
N LYS A 157 -2.21 8.58 -16.66
CA LYS A 157 -3.44 9.38 -16.54
C LYS A 157 -4.33 8.90 -15.40
N GLU A 158 -4.41 7.59 -15.20
CA GLU A 158 -5.20 6.99 -14.12
C GLU A 158 -4.71 7.39 -12.74
N LEU A 159 -3.39 7.59 -12.57
CA LEU A 159 -2.83 8.12 -11.33
C LEU A 159 -3.32 9.56 -11.06
N ILE A 160 -3.31 10.41 -12.08
CA ILE A 160 -3.80 11.80 -11.97
C ILE A 160 -5.29 11.81 -11.65
N ASP A 161 -6.07 10.98 -12.33
CA ASP A 161 -7.50 10.83 -12.10
C ASP A 161 -7.81 10.32 -10.69
N PHE A 162 -7.02 9.36 -10.20
CA PHE A 162 -7.15 8.84 -8.84
C PHE A 162 -6.79 9.88 -7.78
N ILE A 163 -5.67 10.61 -7.95
CA ILE A 163 -5.28 11.69 -7.03
C ILE A 163 -6.38 12.76 -6.93
N SER A 164 -7.02 13.08 -8.05
CA SER A 164 -8.14 14.03 -8.08
C SER A 164 -9.35 13.51 -7.30
N LEU A 165 -9.65 12.22 -7.39
CA LEU A 165 -10.70 11.58 -6.59
C LEU A 165 -10.32 11.51 -5.10
N PHE A 166 -9.07 11.18 -4.80
CA PHE A 166 -8.57 11.14 -3.42
C PHE A 166 -8.68 12.52 -2.74
N GLN A 167 -8.36 13.59 -3.46
CA GLN A 167 -8.56 14.96 -2.97
C GLN A 167 -10.02 15.23 -2.60
N LEU A 168 -10.98 14.70 -3.36
CA LEU A 168 -12.40 14.81 -3.05
C LEU A 168 -12.71 14.08 -1.73
N PHE A 169 -12.22 12.87 -1.53
CA PHE A 169 -12.41 12.13 -0.28
C PHE A 169 -11.88 12.88 0.94
N VAL A 170 -10.68 13.46 0.83
CA VAL A 170 -10.09 14.29 1.88
C VAL A 170 -10.97 15.51 2.16
N SER A 171 -11.48 16.19 1.13
CA SER A 171 -12.35 17.37 1.29
C SER A 171 -13.72 17.04 1.90
N GLU A 172 -14.20 15.81 1.71
CA GLU A 172 -15.44 15.30 2.31
C GLU A 172 -15.23 14.75 3.73
N GLY A 173 -14.00 14.80 4.27
CA GLY A 173 -13.67 14.27 5.59
C GLY A 173 -13.77 12.75 5.67
N ARG A 174 -13.54 12.03 4.57
CA ARG A 174 -13.49 10.58 4.55
C ARG A 174 -12.23 10.07 5.24
N ASP A 175 -12.34 8.93 5.87
CA ASP A 175 -11.22 8.26 6.55
C ASP A 175 -10.36 7.52 5.52
N VAL A 176 -9.49 8.28 4.86
CA VAL A 176 -8.61 7.80 3.80
C VAL A 176 -7.19 8.31 3.99
N ALA A 177 -6.21 7.52 3.54
CA ALA A 177 -4.80 7.87 3.50
C ALA A 177 -4.16 7.38 2.21
N MET A 178 -3.05 8.00 1.80
CA MET A 178 -2.35 7.63 0.57
C MET A 178 -0.83 7.66 0.74
N LEU A 179 -0.19 6.57 0.35
CA LEU A 179 1.27 6.47 0.23
C LEU A 179 1.64 6.36 -1.24
N LEU A 180 2.51 7.23 -1.70
CA LEU A 180 3.07 7.21 -3.05
C LEU A 180 4.56 6.87 -2.97
N ALA A 181 5.09 6.06 -3.87
CA ALA A 181 6.52 5.83 -3.97
C ALA A 181 7.03 5.99 -5.40
N GLY A 182 8.16 6.65 -5.55
CA GLY A 182 8.73 6.88 -6.88
C GLY A 182 10.19 7.31 -6.89
N LEU A 183 10.72 7.42 -8.09
CA LEU A 183 12.03 8.04 -8.31
C LEU A 183 11.90 9.56 -8.13
N PRO A 184 12.91 10.25 -7.59
CA PRO A 184 12.85 11.69 -7.33
C PRO A 184 12.44 12.52 -8.56
N ASN A 185 13.00 12.21 -9.74
CA ASN A 185 12.67 12.91 -10.98
C ASN A 185 11.21 12.70 -11.42
N MET A 186 10.67 11.49 -11.27
CA MET A 186 9.27 11.18 -11.63
C MET A 186 8.29 11.88 -10.68
N VAL A 187 8.60 11.88 -9.40
CA VAL A 187 7.78 12.59 -8.40
C VAL A 187 7.85 14.09 -8.63
N SER A 188 9.03 14.68 -8.88
CA SER A 188 9.15 16.11 -9.19
C SER A 188 8.28 16.50 -10.39
N THR A 189 8.35 15.72 -11.48
CA THR A 189 7.49 15.96 -12.66
C THR A 189 6.01 15.84 -12.33
N LEU A 190 5.60 14.88 -11.51
CA LEU A 190 4.21 14.76 -11.06
C LEU A 190 3.79 16.02 -10.27
N LEU A 191 4.62 16.48 -9.32
CA LEU A 191 4.34 17.64 -8.48
C LEU A 191 4.31 18.97 -9.25
N GLU A 192 4.99 19.07 -10.38
CA GLU A 192 4.92 20.22 -11.28
C GLU A 192 3.60 20.29 -12.04
N SER A 193 2.89 19.19 -12.17
CA SER A 193 1.59 19.13 -12.82
C SER A 193 0.54 19.97 -12.08
N ASN A 194 -0.20 20.79 -12.81
CA ASN A 194 -1.27 21.62 -12.24
C ASN A 194 -2.47 20.80 -11.72
N TYR A 195 -2.58 19.56 -12.14
CA TYR A 195 -3.72 18.68 -11.80
C TYR A 195 -3.60 18.03 -10.42
N VAL A 196 -2.41 18.06 -9.83
CA VAL A 196 -2.13 17.37 -8.55
C VAL A 196 -1.60 18.31 -7.46
N SER A 197 -2.03 19.56 -7.46
CA SER A 197 -1.59 20.59 -6.50
C SER A 197 -1.78 20.17 -5.02
N PHE A 198 -2.75 19.33 -4.75
CA PHE A 198 -2.99 18.75 -3.42
C PHE A 198 -1.79 17.94 -2.93
N VAL A 199 -1.21 17.10 -3.79
CA VAL A 199 -0.10 16.20 -3.43
C VAL A 199 1.20 16.95 -3.11
N ARG A 200 1.32 18.22 -3.51
CA ARG A 200 2.45 19.08 -3.09
C ARG A 200 2.51 19.32 -1.58
N ARG A 201 1.39 19.12 -0.87
CA ARG A 201 1.31 19.27 0.59
C ARG A 201 1.59 17.96 1.32
N ALA A 202 1.68 16.84 0.59
CA ALA A 202 1.99 15.55 1.17
C ALA A 202 3.37 15.58 1.83
N PHE A 203 3.52 14.85 2.92
CA PHE A 203 4.82 14.67 3.55
C PHE A 203 5.77 13.95 2.59
N GLN A 204 6.97 14.49 2.39
CA GLN A 204 7.95 13.94 1.47
C GLN A 204 9.11 13.33 2.24
N LEU A 205 9.23 12.00 2.16
CA LEU A 205 10.31 11.25 2.79
C LEU A 205 11.36 10.84 1.77
N HIS A 206 12.56 11.40 1.92
CA HIS A 206 13.71 11.07 1.08
C HIS A 206 14.45 9.86 1.63
N LEU A 207 14.32 8.73 0.95
CA LEU A 207 15.03 7.50 1.28
C LEU A 207 16.37 7.48 0.54
N SER A 208 17.45 7.57 1.32
CA SER A 208 18.82 7.30 0.84
C SER A 208 19.14 5.80 0.88
N THR A 209 20.28 5.42 0.35
CA THR A 209 20.88 4.12 0.61
C THR A 209 21.10 3.96 2.11
N ILE A 210 20.78 2.77 2.63
CA ILE A 210 20.97 2.48 4.04
C ILE A 210 22.48 2.50 4.34
N PRO A 211 22.94 3.20 5.38
CA PRO A 211 24.35 3.18 5.79
C PRO A 211 24.82 1.76 6.12
N ASP A 212 26.06 1.44 5.79
CA ASP A 212 26.65 0.11 6.04
C ASP A 212 26.62 -0.28 7.53
N GLU A 213 26.70 0.70 8.43
CA GLU A 213 26.61 0.49 9.88
C GLU A 213 25.22 0.02 10.29
N ASP A 214 24.16 0.65 9.80
CA ASP A 214 22.77 0.27 10.09
C ASP A 214 22.44 -1.11 9.52
N ILE A 215 22.98 -1.44 8.34
CA ILE A 215 22.87 -2.78 7.75
C ILE A 215 23.52 -3.81 8.65
N LYS A 216 24.74 -3.51 9.14
CA LYS A 216 25.51 -4.41 9.99
C LYS A 216 24.82 -4.66 11.33
N ASP A 217 24.31 -3.61 11.96
CA ASP A 217 23.62 -3.71 13.25
C ASP A 217 22.30 -4.47 13.13
N THR A 218 21.53 -4.22 12.08
CA THR A 218 20.32 -4.97 11.76
C THR A 218 20.62 -6.45 11.48
N PHE A 219 21.71 -6.72 10.76
CA PHE A 219 22.14 -8.08 10.48
C PHE A 219 22.51 -8.85 11.77
N LEU A 220 23.29 -8.20 12.64
CA LEU A 220 23.70 -8.80 13.92
C LEU A 220 22.51 -9.01 14.85
N SER A 221 21.59 -8.05 14.96
CA SER A 221 20.39 -8.16 15.80
C SER A 221 19.48 -9.29 15.31
N THR A 222 19.27 -9.42 14.00
CA THR A 222 18.46 -10.50 13.41
C THR A 222 19.03 -11.88 13.70
N ILE A 223 20.35 -12.05 13.65
CA ILE A 223 21.01 -13.32 14.00
C ILE A 223 20.83 -13.62 15.49
N THR A 224 21.07 -12.64 16.36
CA THR A 224 20.99 -12.82 17.82
C THR A 224 19.57 -13.15 18.25
N GLU A 225 18.57 -12.51 17.69
CA GLU A 225 17.16 -12.76 18.00
C GLU A 225 16.71 -14.16 17.53
N ASN A 226 17.17 -14.57 16.35
CA ASN A 226 16.90 -15.91 15.84
C ASN A 226 17.55 -16.99 16.72
N GLU A 227 18.78 -16.78 17.21
CA GLU A 227 19.43 -17.67 18.14
C GLU A 227 18.69 -17.77 19.49
N ARG A 228 18.22 -16.63 20.04
CA ARG A 228 17.40 -16.61 21.26
C ARG A 228 16.09 -17.37 21.08
N THR A 229 15.43 -17.20 19.94
CA THR A 229 14.17 -17.90 19.62
C THR A 229 14.38 -19.40 19.53
N ILE A 230 15.49 -19.86 18.93
CA ILE A 230 15.84 -21.28 18.84
C ILE A 230 16.09 -21.87 20.22
N ILE A 231 16.82 -21.16 21.10
CA ILE A 231 17.10 -21.59 22.49
C ILE A 231 15.79 -21.70 23.28
N ALA A 232 14.91 -20.70 23.19
CA ALA A 232 13.61 -20.71 23.87
C ALA A 232 12.69 -21.87 23.42
N GLN A 233 12.73 -22.21 22.11
CA GLN A 233 11.96 -23.34 21.57
C GLN A 233 12.57 -24.71 21.87
N SER A 234 13.88 -24.78 22.15
CA SER A 234 14.57 -26.02 22.50
C SER A 234 14.42 -26.44 23.97
N GLY A 235 13.86 -25.57 24.81
CA GLY A 235 13.59 -25.90 26.22
C GLY A 235 14.84 -26.06 27.11
N LEU A 236 15.98 -25.43 26.69
CA LEU A 236 17.23 -25.37 27.47
C LEU A 236 17.26 -24.10 28.31
#